data_cb2b67fb12333cff7e3bb0c37d8b207e
#
_entry.id   cb2b67fb12333cff7e3bb0c37d8b207e
#
_cell.length_a   1.000
_cell.length_b   1.000
_cell.length_c   1.000
_cell.angle_alpha   90.00
_cell.angle_beta   90.00
_cell.angle_gamma   90.00
#
_symmetry.space_group_name_H-M   'P 1'
#
loop_
_entity.id
_entity.type
_entity.pdbx_description
1 polymer ?
#
loop_
_entity_poly.entity_id
_entity_poly.type
_entity_poly.pdbx_seq_one_letter_code
_entity_poly.pdbx_strand_id
1 'polypeptide(L)'
;MPFYESVFIARQDISAAQAEALAETFAGIVKANGGQVAKTEYWGLKTLAYKIKKNRKGHYVLFQLDSPHAAVAEMERNMGLNEDVLRTMTTRIEVLEPGQSAMMLARGERGERGERGERGERGERGERGDRGRRGDGDRGDRGDRGERSRGPRRIEPVEGEAS
;
A
#
# COMPACT_ATOMS: atom_id res chain seq x y z
N MET A 1 4.94 15.26 -30.58
CA MET A 1 5.78 15.53 -29.39
C MET A 1 6.26 14.17 -28.85
N PRO A 2 7.35 14.09 -28.09
CA PRO A 2 7.73 12.82 -27.48
C PRO A 2 6.75 12.41 -26.39
N PHE A 3 6.56 11.11 -26.23
CA PHE A 3 5.69 10.54 -25.22
C PHE A 3 6.49 10.11 -24.00
N TYR A 4 5.90 10.28 -22.84
CA TYR A 4 6.49 9.89 -21.56
C TYR A 4 5.48 9.18 -20.69
N GLU A 5 5.97 8.26 -19.90
CA GLU A 5 5.26 7.65 -18.80
C GLU A 5 5.95 8.07 -17.51
N SER A 6 5.21 8.68 -16.61
CA SER A 6 5.73 9.14 -15.32
C SER A 6 4.93 8.56 -14.18
N VAL A 7 5.62 7.95 -13.23
CA VAL A 7 5.01 7.42 -12.00
C VAL A 7 5.55 8.20 -10.83
N PHE A 8 4.68 8.69 -9.97
CA PHE A 8 5.10 9.21 -8.68
C PHE A 8 4.46 8.44 -7.53
N ILE A 9 5.14 8.47 -6.40
CA ILE A 9 4.70 7.84 -5.17
C ILE A 9 4.53 8.95 -4.13
N ALA A 10 3.31 9.11 -3.64
CA ALA A 10 3.01 10.02 -2.56
C ALA A 10 2.98 9.31 -1.19
N ARG A 11 3.08 10.08 -0.12
CA ARG A 11 3.15 9.60 1.26
C ARG A 11 1.90 8.81 1.64
N GLN A 12 2.08 7.86 2.56
CA GLN A 12 0.99 6.99 3.04
C GLN A 12 -0.02 7.70 3.96
N ASP A 13 0.36 8.81 4.56
CA ASP A 13 -0.42 9.57 5.55
C ASP A 13 -1.37 10.60 4.91
N ILE A 14 -1.26 10.86 3.61
CA ILE A 14 -2.24 11.66 2.88
C ILE A 14 -3.43 10.79 2.46
N SER A 15 -4.58 11.42 2.21
CA SER A 15 -5.76 10.73 1.69
C SER A 15 -5.67 10.46 0.18
N ALA A 16 -6.49 9.54 -0.32
CA ALA A 16 -6.60 9.30 -1.77
C ALA A 16 -6.97 10.57 -2.54
N ALA A 17 -7.93 11.35 -2.01
CA ALA A 17 -8.33 12.62 -2.62
C ALA A 17 -7.18 13.64 -2.68
N GLN A 18 -6.32 13.69 -1.67
CA GLN A 18 -5.13 14.55 -1.69
C GLN A 18 -4.11 14.07 -2.71
N ALA A 19 -3.92 12.75 -2.87
CA ALA A 19 -3.05 12.21 -3.89
C ALA A 19 -3.55 12.52 -5.32
N GLU A 20 -4.85 12.48 -5.54
CA GLU A 20 -5.49 12.87 -6.80
C GLU A 20 -5.38 14.38 -7.05
N ALA A 21 -5.56 15.22 -6.03
CA ALA A 21 -5.36 16.68 -6.15
C ALA A 21 -3.90 17.05 -6.47
N LEU A 22 -2.92 16.31 -5.91
CA LEU A 22 -1.52 16.43 -6.31
C LEU A 22 -1.32 16.07 -7.79
N ALA A 23 -1.97 15.01 -8.26
CA ALA A 23 -1.92 14.63 -9.66
C ALA A 23 -2.50 15.72 -10.57
N GLU A 24 -3.62 16.32 -10.21
CA GLU A 24 -4.20 17.44 -10.95
C GLU A 24 -3.27 18.65 -10.99
N THR A 25 -2.60 18.96 -9.88
CA THR A 25 -1.62 20.05 -9.79
C THR A 25 -0.46 19.82 -10.77
N PHE A 26 0.12 18.61 -10.78
CA PHE A 26 1.21 18.29 -11.70
C PHE A 26 0.77 18.23 -13.16
N ALA A 27 -0.44 17.73 -13.42
CA ALA A 27 -1.06 17.80 -14.74
C ALA A 27 -1.25 19.24 -15.23
N GLY A 28 -1.60 20.16 -14.34
CA GLY A 28 -1.68 21.58 -14.61
C GLY A 28 -0.35 22.19 -15.03
N ILE A 29 0.76 21.80 -14.38
CA ILE A 29 2.11 22.25 -14.73
C ILE A 29 2.48 21.81 -16.15
N VAL A 30 2.21 20.54 -16.50
CA VAL A 30 2.47 20.04 -17.87
C VAL A 30 1.68 20.82 -18.90
N LYS A 31 0.39 21.07 -18.66
CA LYS A 31 -0.48 21.84 -19.57
C LYS A 31 -0.01 23.29 -19.72
N ALA A 32 0.38 23.95 -18.63
CA ALA A 32 0.87 25.32 -18.63
C ALA A 32 2.17 25.48 -19.45
N ASN A 33 2.97 24.42 -19.57
CA ASN A 33 4.22 24.40 -20.32
C ASN A 33 4.07 23.79 -21.74
N GLY A 34 2.85 23.73 -22.27
CA GLY A 34 2.56 23.31 -23.64
C GLY A 34 2.55 21.81 -23.87
N GLY A 35 2.47 21.00 -22.81
CA GLY A 35 2.26 19.56 -22.87
C GLY A 35 0.80 19.17 -22.70
N GLN A 36 0.50 17.90 -22.92
CA GLN A 36 -0.81 17.29 -22.69
C GLN A 36 -0.67 16.05 -21.83
N VAL A 37 -1.63 15.85 -20.93
CA VAL A 37 -1.77 14.62 -20.17
C VAL A 37 -2.77 13.74 -20.89
N ALA A 38 -2.30 12.66 -21.50
CA ALA A 38 -3.12 11.72 -22.25
C ALA A 38 -3.91 10.81 -21.31
N LYS A 39 -3.28 10.42 -20.19
CA LYS A 39 -3.92 9.52 -19.20
C LYS A 39 -3.36 9.78 -17.81
N THR A 40 -4.25 9.66 -16.80
CA THR A 40 -3.90 9.64 -15.37
C THR A 40 -4.53 8.42 -14.74
N GLU A 41 -3.76 7.62 -14.03
CA GLU A 41 -4.25 6.47 -13.28
C GLU A 41 -3.82 6.52 -11.83
N TYR A 42 -4.76 6.42 -10.91
CA TYR A 42 -4.49 6.21 -9.49
C TYR A 42 -4.50 4.73 -9.17
N TRP A 43 -3.34 4.18 -8.84
CA TRP A 43 -3.19 2.74 -8.54
C TRP A 43 -3.51 2.39 -7.09
N GLY A 44 -3.74 3.39 -6.25
CA GLY A 44 -4.06 3.20 -4.83
C GLY A 44 -2.84 3.13 -3.92
N LEU A 45 -3.12 2.89 -2.65
CA LEU A 45 -2.10 2.73 -1.61
C LEU A 45 -1.49 1.33 -1.70
N LYS A 46 -0.19 1.25 -2.00
CA LYS A 46 0.55 -0.01 -2.15
C LYS A 46 1.75 -0.09 -1.20
N THR A 47 2.13 -1.31 -0.85
CA THR A 47 3.34 -1.56 -0.05
C THR A 47 4.58 -1.32 -0.92
N LEU A 48 5.55 -0.59 -0.38
CA LEU A 48 6.83 -0.35 -1.01
C LEU A 48 7.75 -1.58 -0.81
N ALA A 49 8.61 -1.87 -1.79
CA ALA A 49 9.60 -2.95 -1.69
C ALA A 49 10.59 -2.71 -0.54
N TYR A 50 10.91 -1.44 -0.26
CA TYR A 50 11.72 -0.99 0.86
C TYR A 50 11.19 0.35 1.40
N LYS A 51 11.57 0.69 2.63
CA LYS A 51 11.12 1.95 3.25
C LYS A 51 11.73 3.16 2.54
N ILE A 52 10.89 4.13 2.19
CA ILE A 52 11.31 5.43 1.64
C ILE A 52 10.89 6.52 2.62
N LYS A 53 11.84 7.34 3.09
CA LYS A 53 11.59 8.42 4.08
C LYS A 53 10.71 7.93 5.26
N LYS A 54 11.02 6.74 5.82
CA LYS A 54 10.30 6.05 6.91
C LYS A 54 8.92 5.48 6.54
N ASN A 55 8.39 5.73 5.33
CA ASN A 55 7.12 5.18 4.87
C ASN A 55 7.28 3.73 4.38
N ARG A 56 6.32 2.86 4.71
CA ARG A 56 6.24 1.46 4.23
C ARG A 56 5.27 1.29 3.07
N LYS A 57 4.35 2.23 2.91
CA LYS A 57 3.34 2.27 1.85
C LYS A 57 3.40 3.63 1.17
N GLY A 58 2.80 3.73 -0.02
CA GLY A 58 2.65 4.98 -0.73
C GLY A 58 1.51 4.91 -1.73
N HIS A 59 0.95 6.06 -2.06
CA HIS A 59 -0.03 6.23 -3.11
C HIS A 59 0.68 6.30 -4.45
N TYR A 60 0.34 5.42 -5.36
CA TYR A 60 0.94 5.39 -6.70
C TYR A 60 0.02 6.05 -7.70
N VAL A 61 0.58 6.94 -8.49
CA VAL A 61 -0.11 7.60 -9.60
C VAL A 61 0.75 7.50 -10.85
N LEU A 62 0.14 7.12 -11.97
CA LEU A 62 0.73 7.08 -13.28
C LEU A 62 0.20 8.22 -14.15
N PHE A 63 1.08 8.85 -14.90
CA PHE A 63 0.77 9.73 -16.02
C PHE A 63 1.29 9.16 -17.33
N GLN A 64 0.51 9.29 -18.39
CA GLN A 64 1.00 9.22 -19.75
C GLN A 64 0.90 10.62 -20.36
N LEU A 65 2.01 11.11 -20.90
CA LEU A 65 2.19 12.48 -21.31
C LEU A 65 2.57 12.54 -22.79
N ASP A 66 1.94 13.45 -23.53
CA ASP A 66 2.40 13.94 -24.83
C ASP A 66 2.92 15.36 -24.64
N SER A 67 4.23 15.52 -24.50
CA SER A 67 4.78 16.76 -23.94
C SER A 67 6.20 17.03 -24.39
N PRO A 68 6.59 18.30 -24.55
CA PRO A 68 7.99 18.65 -24.72
C PRO A 68 8.78 18.31 -23.44
N HIS A 69 10.05 17.94 -23.60
CA HIS A 69 10.93 17.60 -22.48
C HIS A 69 10.99 18.70 -21.40
N ALA A 70 10.94 19.97 -21.79
CA ALA A 70 10.97 21.10 -20.85
C ALA A 70 9.79 21.08 -19.87
N ALA A 71 8.58 20.74 -20.35
CA ALA A 71 7.40 20.64 -19.50
C ALA A 71 7.49 19.45 -18.51
N VAL A 72 8.06 18.33 -18.98
CA VAL A 72 8.30 17.17 -18.11
C VAL A 72 9.32 17.49 -17.04
N ALA A 73 10.43 18.15 -17.41
CA ALA A 73 11.47 18.56 -16.47
C ALA A 73 10.94 19.52 -15.39
N GLU A 74 10.07 20.48 -15.77
CA GLU A 74 9.45 21.39 -14.81
C GLU A 74 8.45 20.67 -13.88
N MET A 75 7.69 19.71 -14.41
CA MET A 75 6.84 18.85 -13.59
C MET A 75 7.67 18.04 -12.57
N GLU A 76 8.74 17.37 -13.03
CA GLU A 76 9.63 16.60 -12.14
C GLU A 76 10.30 17.47 -11.07
N ARG A 77 10.71 18.70 -11.44
CA ARG A 77 11.26 19.66 -10.50
C ARG A 77 10.26 19.96 -9.39
N ASN A 78 9.01 20.25 -9.74
CA ASN A 78 7.96 20.53 -8.78
C ASN A 78 7.59 19.30 -7.92
N MET A 79 7.57 18.10 -8.52
CA MET A 79 7.42 16.85 -7.76
C MET A 79 8.55 16.67 -6.73
N GLY A 80 9.78 16.97 -7.11
CA GLY A 80 10.95 16.87 -6.23
C GLY A 80 10.95 17.86 -5.07
N LEU A 81 10.33 19.02 -5.23
CA LEU A 81 10.17 20.05 -4.20
C LEU A 81 8.99 19.78 -3.27
N ASN A 82 8.06 18.94 -3.67
CA ASN A 82 6.85 18.66 -2.90
C ASN A 82 7.16 17.63 -1.80
N GLU A 83 6.88 17.97 -0.55
CA GLU A 83 7.17 17.14 0.62
C GLU A 83 6.29 15.86 0.67
N ASP A 84 5.12 15.89 0.04
CA ASP A 84 4.21 14.75 -0.01
C ASP A 84 4.63 13.72 -1.06
N VAL A 85 5.54 14.06 -1.95
CA VAL A 85 6.10 13.15 -2.95
C VAL A 85 7.34 12.45 -2.39
N LEU A 86 7.30 11.13 -2.38
CA LEU A 86 8.41 10.30 -1.91
C LEU A 86 9.42 10.02 -3.02
N ARG A 87 8.94 9.73 -4.21
CA ARG A 87 9.73 9.33 -5.37
C ARG A 87 8.99 9.58 -6.67
N THR A 88 9.75 9.88 -7.71
CA THR A 88 9.28 9.99 -9.08
C THR A 88 10.14 9.13 -10.00
N MET A 89 9.57 8.67 -11.10
CA MET A 89 10.27 8.00 -12.18
C MET A 89 9.56 8.32 -13.48
N THR A 90 10.31 8.86 -14.46
CA THR A 90 9.79 9.16 -15.79
C THR A 90 10.61 8.41 -16.83
N THR A 91 9.90 7.79 -17.76
CA THR A 91 10.51 7.04 -18.88
C THR A 91 9.93 7.57 -20.19
N ARG A 92 10.79 7.72 -21.20
CA ARG A 92 10.32 8.00 -22.55
C ARG A 92 9.77 6.73 -23.16
N ILE A 93 8.60 6.84 -23.80
CA ILE A 93 7.93 5.74 -24.49
C ILE A 93 7.74 6.09 -25.97
N GLU A 94 7.55 5.09 -26.80
CA GLU A 94 7.38 5.30 -28.25
C GLU A 94 5.90 5.48 -28.62
N VAL A 95 5.01 4.81 -27.89
CA VAL A 95 3.57 4.80 -28.16
C VAL A 95 2.80 4.99 -26.86
N LEU A 96 1.72 5.78 -26.92
CA LEU A 96 0.75 5.87 -25.83
C LEU A 96 -0.19 4.66 -25.88
N GLU A 97 -0.24 3.89 -24.84
CA GLU A 97 -1.15 2.73 -24.75
C GLU A 97 -2.58 3.19 -24.45
N PRO A 98 -3.56 2.93 -25.37
CA PRO A 98 -4.95 3.31 -25.17
C PRO A 98 -5.65 2.33 -24.25
N GLY A 99 -5.52 2.16 -23.09
CA GLY A 99 -6.14 1.20 -22.19
C GLY A 99 -5.69 1.37 -20.75
N GLN A 100 -6.23 0.57 -19.88
CA GLN A 100 -5.75 0.53 -18.51
C GLN A 100 -4.37 -0.12 -18.45
N SER A 101 -3.50 0.40 -17.59
CA SER A 101 -2.19 -0.21 -17.37
C SER A 101 -2.33 -1.61 -16.76
N ALA A 102 -1.31 -2.45 -16.94
CA ALA A 102 -1.26 -3.80 -16.38
C ALA A 102 -1.52 -3.82 -14.86
N MET A 103 -1.17 -2.74 -14.16
CA MET A 103 -1.43 -2.60 -12.72
C MET A 103 -2.91 -2.45 -12.37
N MET A 104 -3.69 -1.81 -13.24
CA MET A 104 -5.14 -1.66 -13.07
C MET A 104 -5.87 -2.95 -13.46
N LEU A 105 -5.46 -3.62 -14.53
CA LEU A 105 -6.00 -4.91 -14.96
C LEU A 105 -5.80 -5.99 -13.89
N ALA A 106 -4.62 -6.11 -13.33
CA ALA A 106 -4.31 -7.06 -12.25
C ALA A 106 -5.15 -6.81 -10.98
N ARG A 107 -5.62 -5.58 -10.76
CA ARG A 107 -6.51 -5.24 -9.65
C ARG A 107 -7.94 -5.73 -9.89
N GLY A 108 -8.43 -5.62 -11.13
CA GLY A 108 -9.75 -6.13 -11.54
C GLY A 108 -9.87 -7.64 -11.36
N GLU A 109 -8.88 -8.41 -11.82
CA GLU A 109 -8.87 -9.88 -11.69
C GLU A 109 -8.81 -10.38 -10.23
N ARG A 110 -8.13 -9.65 -9.33
CA ARG A 110 -8.10 -10.00 -7.91
C ARG A 110 -9.42 -9.71 -7.19
N GLY A 111 -10.14 -8.66 -7.59
CA GLY A 111 -11.46 -8.33 -7.05
C GLY A 111 -12.51 -9.40 -7.41
N GLU A 112 -12.49 -9.85 -8.64
CA GLU A 112 -13.48 -10.83 -9.17
C GLU A 112 -13.27 -12.25 -8.61
N ARG A 113 -12.02 -12.64 -8.30
CA ARG A 113 -11.74 -13.93 -7.64
C ARG A 113 -12.11 -13.93 -6.14
N GLY A 114 -12.09 -12.80 -5.46
CA GLY A 114 -12.49 -12.67 -4.05
C GLY A 114 -14.00 -12.83 -3.86
N GLU A 115 -14.79 -12.32 -4.77
CA GLU A 115 -16.26 -12.32 -4.67
C GLU A 115 -16.91 -13.67 -5.05
N ARG A 116 -16.22 -14.48 -5.85
CA ARG A 116 -16.68 -15.85 -6.19
C ARG A 116 -16.41 -16.88 -5.09
N GLY A 117 -15.48 -16.62 -4.16
CA GLY A 117 -15.14 -17.54 -3.06
C GLY A 117 -16.09 -17.48 -1.87
N GLU A 118 -16.82 -16.39 -1.67
CA GLU A 118 -17.62 -16.17 -0.45
C GLU A 118 -19.11 -16.56 -0.61
N ARG A 119 -19.54 -16.93 -1.80
CA ARG A 119 -20.93 -17.37 -2.07
C ARG A 119 -21.15 -18.88 -2.05
N GLY A 120 -20.12 -19.68 -1.76
CA GLY A 120 -20.14 -21.16 -1.87
C GLY A 120 -20.28 -21.94 -0.58
N GLU A 121 -20.23 -21.34 0.61
CA GLU A 121 -20.18 -22.12 1.87
C GLU A 121 -21.19 -21.68 2.92
N ARG A 122 -22.45 -21.57 2.49
CA ARG A 122 -23.61 -21.51 3.39
C ARG A 122 -24.71 -22.41 2.87
N GLY A 123 -24.45 -23.71 2.92
CA GLY A 123 -25.46 -24.71 2.64
C GLY A 123 -25.06 -26.04 3.23
N GLU A 124 -25.89 -26.51 4.14
CA GLU A 124 -26.01 -27.89 4.54
C GLU A 124 -25.04 -28.44 5.64
N ARG A 125 -25.37 -28.17 6.89
CA ARG A 125 -25.23 -29.15 7.94
C ARG A 125 -26.62 -29.44 8.54
N GLY A 126 -27.32 -30.35 7.82
CA GLY A 126 -28.46 -31.08 8.33
C GLY A 126 -28.02 -32.09 9.36
N GLU A 127 -28.66 -32.05 10.46
CA GLU A 127 -29.26 -33.06 11.31
C GLU A 127 -28.94 -34.54 10.99
N ARG A 128 -28.25 -35.19 11.89
CA ARG A 128 -28.29 -36.61 12.27
C ARG A 128 -27.35 -36.76 13.45
N GLY A 129 -27.76 -37.14 14.66
CA GLY A 129 -28.61 -38.26 15.06
C GLY A 129 -28.00 -38.71 16.37
N ASP A 130 -28.74 -38.53 17.43
CA ASP A 130 -28.66 -39.16 18.73
C ASP A 130 -28.25 -40.64 18.65
N ARG A 131 -27.23 -41.03 19.41
CA ARG A 131 -27.16 -42.34 20.11
C ARG A 131 -25.97 -42.38 21.08
N GLY A 132 -26.33 -42.42 22.32
CA GLY A 132 -25.64 -42.69 23.51
C GLY A 132 -24.64 -43.83 23.54
N ARG A 133 -23.71 -43.69 24.46
CA ARG A 133 -23.34 -44.78 25.40
C ARG A 133 -22.44 -44.25 26.50
N ARG A 134 -22.83 -44.66 27.68
CA ARG A 134 -22.20 -44.63 28.98
C ARG A 134 -20.78 -45.24 28.96
N GLY A 135 -19.94 -44.75 29.88
CA GLY A 135 -18.66 -45.35 30.26
C GLY A 135 -17.93 -44.41 31.20
N ASP A 136 -18.19 -44.40 32.37
CA ASP A 136 -17.65 -44.76 33.69
C ASP A 136 -16.14 -45.08 33.70
N GLY A 137 -15.36 -44.42 34.63
CA GLY A 137 -13.95 -44.70 34.91
C GLY A 137 -13.18 -43.42 35.27
N ASP A 138 -13.32 -42.89 36.44
CA ASP A 138 -12.61 -42.97 37.73
C ASP A 138 -11.07 -42.96 37.64
N ARG A 139 -10.51 -42.11 38.53
CA ARG A 139 -9.18 -42.07 39.13
C ARG A 139 -8.05 -41.30 38.47
N GLY A 140 -7.54 -40.38 39.32
CA GLY A 140 -6.12 -40.14 39.44
C GLY A 140 -5.70 -38.68 39.54
N ASP A 141 -5.92 -38.04 40.63
CA ASP A 141 -5.09 -37.41 41.68
C ASP A 141 -3.57 -37.35 41.41
N ARG A 142 -3.04 -36.21 41.82
CA ARG A 142 -1.65 -35.81 42.14
C ARG A 142 -0.89 -35.00 41.16
N GLY A 143 -0.50 -33.80 41.69
CA GLY A 143 0.79 -33.21 41.39
C GLY A 143 0.88 -31.70 41.44
N ASP A 144 0.70 -31.14 42.61
CA ASP A 144 1.26 -29.90 43.13
C ASP A 144 2.75 -29.73 42.76
N ARG A 145 3.14 -28.55 42.42
CA ARG A 145 4.39 -27.82 42.67
C ARG A 145 4.83 -26.94 41.50
N GLY A 146 4.88 -25.65 41.77
CA GLY A 146 6.09 -24.87 41.69
C GLY A 146 5.92 -23.44 41.27
N GLU A 147 5.55 -22.64 42.20
CA GLU A 147 5.70 -21.19 42.25
C GLU A 147 7.19 -20.82 42.10
N ARG A 148 7.54 -20.05 41.11
CA ARG A 148 8.75 -19.22 41.12
C ARG A 148 8.49 -17.87 40.52
N SER A 149 8.17 -16.93 41.38
CA SER A 149 8.31 -15.50 41.22
C SER A 149 9.76 -15.12 40.86
N ARG A 150 9.96 -14.34 39.80
CA ARG A 150 11.16 -13.51 39.68
C ARG A 150 10.71 -12.10 39.36
N GLY A 151 10.87 -11.23 40.37
CA GLY A 151 10.58 -9.82 40.34
C GLY A 151 11.52 -9.01 39.42
N PRO A 152 11.15 -7.75 39.17
CA PRO A 152 11.83 -6.89 38.21
C PRO A 152 13.14 -6.34 38.78
N ARG A 153 14.19 -6.37 37.98
CA ARG A 153 15.47 -5.69 38.27
C ARG A 153 15.30 -4.18 38.07
N ARG A 154 15.41 -3.48 39.15
CA ARG A 154 15.61 -2.03 39.24
C ARG A 154 16.99 -1.70 38.70
N ILE A 155 17.09 -0.80 37.72
CA ILE A 155 18.35 -0.22 37.26
C ILE A 155 18.35 1.21 37.80
N GLU A 156 19.30 1.48 38.66
CA GLU A 156 19.57 2.81 39.20
C GLU A 156 20.30 3.67 38.17
N PRO A 157 20.15 5.03 38.22
CA PRO A 157 20.86 5.93 37.33
C PRO A 157 22.26 6.18 37.90
N VAL A 158 23.26 6.16 37.03
CA VAL A 158 24.64 6.59 37.32
C VAL A 158 24.73 8.08 37.08
N GLU A 159 24.84 8.85 38.14
CA GLU A 159 25.39 10.20 38.14
C GLU A 159 26.92 10.12 38.11
N GLY A 160 27.53 11.01 37.37
CA GLY A 160 28.99 11.23 37.35
C GLY A 160 29.25 12.29 36.30
N GLU A 161 29.33 13.44 36.63
CA GLU A 161 30.34 14.36 37.27
C GLU A 161 31.22 15.00 36.20
N ALA A 162 31.19 16.32 36.30
CA ALA A 162 31.89 17.34 35.55
C ALA A 162 33.41 17.24 35.63
N SER A 163 34.06 17.64 34.59
CA SER A 163 35.24 18.54 34.56
C SER A 163 35.52 19.00 33.15
#